data_3a69008e52312644168cd4d3d4b2e409
#
_entry.id   3a69008e52312644168cd4d3d4b2e409
#
_cell.length_a   1.000
_cell.length_b   1.000
_cell.length_c   1.000
_cell.angle_alpha   90.00
_cell.angle_beta   90.00
_cell.angle_gamma   90.00
#
_symmetry.space_group_name_H-M   'P 1'
#
loop_
_entity.id
_entity.type
_entity.pdbx_description
1 polymer ?
#
loop_
_entity_poly.entity_id
_entity_poly.type
_entity_poly.pdbx_seq_one_letter_code
_entity_poly.pdbx_strand_id
1 'polypeptide(L)'
;MTDPETVMFNLVKYLKLPRWLASTSPTGISNQYGLFCVASEGYRDLFLRKGAKEEKIVVTGIPNFDNAKQYLKNDFPHKNYVLVATSDTRETLKYENRKKFIRECVEIANGRQLIFKLHPNENIERATQEINKYAPGALIFTNVNINYMIANCDVLITKYSSVVYIGLALGKEVHSAFDIDELKCLMPIQNNGASAERIARIGKHLLEVPNITLAEIHEVYDKKLMLLR
;
A
#
# COMPACT_ATOMS: atom_id res chain seq x y z
N MET A 1 -3.15 -10.84 13.85
CA MET A 1 -1.69 -10.81 14.19
C MET A 1 -1.27 -9.35 14.24
N THR A 2 -0.67 -8.91 15.32
CA THR A 2 -0.12 -7.57 15.41
C THR A 2 1.07 -7.48 14.46
N ASP A 3 1.07 -6.45 13.60
CA ASP A 3 2.18 -6.11 12.72
C ASP A 3 3.51 -6.08 13.51
N PRO A 4 4.58 -6.75 13.03
CA PRO A 4 5.89 -6.77 13.69
C PRO A 4 6.44 -5.37 14.01
N GLU A 5 6.14 -4.37 13.16
CA GLU A 5 6.54 -2.99 13.41
C GLU A 5 5.81 -2.39 14.62
N THR A 6 4.55 -2.71 14.81
CA THR A 6 3.77 -2.26 15.98
C THR A 6 4.29 -2.92 17.26
N VAL A 7 4.69 -4.19 17.22
CA VAL A 7 5.29 -4.89 18.36
C VAL A 7 6.61 -4.24 18.76
N MET A 8 7.50 -3.98 17.78
CA MET A 8 8.78 -3.33 18.03
C MET A 8 8.59 -1.92 18.61
N PHE A 9 7.66 -1.14 18.05
CA PHE A 9 7.34 0.18 18.57
C PHE A 9 6.86 0.15 20.02
N ASN A 10 5.94 -0.77 20.35
CA ASN A 10 5.41 -0.92 21.69
C ASN A 10 6.48 -1.37 22.69
N LEU A 11 7.38 -2.27 22.26
CA LEU A 11 8.51 -2.71 23.09
C LEU A 11 9.46 -1.55 23.39
N VAL A 12 9.87 -0.77 22.38
CA VAL A 12 10.73 0.41 22.54
C VAL A 12 10.06 1.44 23.44
N LYS A 13 8.76 1.68 23.30
CA LYS A 13 7.98 2.58 24.15
C LYS A 13 7.90 2.09 25.60
N TYR A 14 7.63 0.81 25.81
CA TYR A 14 7.54 0.19 27.14
C TYR A 14 8.87 0.27 27.89
N LEU A 15 9.97 -0.03 27.20
CA LEU A 15 11.33 0.01 27.77
C LEU A 15 11.90 1.43 27.87
N LYS A 16 11.14 2.46 27.46
CA LYS A 16 11.57 3.87 27.40
C LYS A 16 12.88 4.07 26.64
N LEU A 17 13.14 3.25 25.64
CA LEU A 17 14.33 3.32 24.81
C LEU A 17 14.22 4.45 23.77
N PRO A 18 15.34 4.93 23.22
CA PRO A 18 15.34 5.92 22.15
C PRO A 18 14.51 5.48 20.93
N ARG A 19 13.65 6.36 20.42
CA ARG A 19 12.70 6.04 19.33
C ARG A 19 13.35 5.53 18.04
N TRP A 20 14.60 5.92 17.77
CA TRP A 20 15.33 5.45 16.58
C TRP A 20 15.53 3.92 16.57
N LEU A 21 15.52 3.26 17.73
CA LEU A 21 15.58 1.79 17.83
C LEU A 21 14.33 1.11 17.26
N ALA A 22 13.24 1.83 17.15
CA ALA A 22 11.99 1.30 16.57
C ALA A 22 11.98 1.33 15.03
N SER A 23 13.09 1.73 14.37
CA SER A 23 13.23 1.79 12.90
C SER A 23 12.10 2.64 12.27
N THR A 24 11.42 2.14 11.26
CA THR A 24 10.33 2.83 10.55
C THR A 24 9.01 2.87 11.32
N SER A 25 8.87 2.08 12.37
CA SER A 25 7.63 2.00 13.17
C SER A 25 7.20 3.33 13.83
N PRO A 26 8.12 4.29 14.17
CA PRO A 26 7.72 5.63 14.65
C PRO A 26 7.38 6.62 13.53
N THR A 27 7.29 6.20 12.28
CA THR A 27 6.85 7.08 11.18
C THR A 27 5.51 7.72 11.53
N GLY A 28 5.40 9.02 11.29
CA GLY A 28 4.20 9.79 11.61
C GLY A 28 4.09 10.27 13.07
N ILE A 29 5.06 9.97 13.95
CA ILE A 29 5.01 10.33 15.37
C ILE A 29 6.03 11.44 15.72
N SER A 30 6.78 11.94 14.74
CA SER A 30 7.75 13.02 14.94
C SER A 30 7.05 14.32 15.37
N ASN A 31 7.73 15.11 16.20
CA ASN A 31 7.29 16.48 16.53
C ASN A 31 7.79 17.52 15.50
N GLN A 32 8.60 17.10 14.53
CA GLN A 32 9.26 18.01 13.58
C GLN A 32 8.37 18.42 12.39
N TYR A 33 7.26 17.71 12.13
CA TYR A 33 6.30 18.12 11.09
C TYR A 33 5.17 18.96 11.69
N GLY A 34 4.71 19.96 10.93
CA GLY A 34 3.53 20.76 11.28
C GLY A 34 2.23 19.99 11.04
N LEU A 35 2.14 19.25 9.92
CA LEU A 35 0.96 18.53 9.48
C LEU A 35 1.33 17.16 8.93
N PHE A 36 0.43 16.17 9.08
CA PHE A 36 0.59 14.83 8.60
C PHE A 36 -0.64 14.39 7.78
N CYS A 37 -0.47 14.35 6.46
CA CYS A 37 -1.51 13.90 5.53
C CYS A 37 -1.56 12.38 5.49
N VAL A 38 -2.73 11.78 5.72
CA VAL A 38 -2.90 10.34 5.76
C VAL A 38 -3.87 9.84 4.67
N ALA A 39 -3.77 8.55 4.36
CA ALA A 39 -4.44 7.92 3.24
C ALA A 39 -5.95 7.72 3.44
N SER A 40 -6.39 7.53 4.69
CA SER A 40 -7.77 7.22 5.05
C SER A 40 -8.02 7.45 6.54
N GLU A 41 -9.28 7.36 6.96
CA GLU A 41 -9.65 7.36 8.38
C GLU A 41 -9.01 6.18 9.13
N GLY A 42 -8.94 5.00 8.53
CA GLY A 42 -8.26 3.86 9.14
C GLY A 42 -6.78 4.13 9.42
N TYR A 43 -6.09 4.82 8.51
CA TYR A 43 -4.71 5.27 8.77
C TYR A 43 -4.64 6.35 9.84
N ARG A 44 -5.61 7.29 9.90
CA ARG A 44 -5.72 8.25 10.99
C ARG A 44 -5.79 7.52 12.34
N ASP A 45 -6.71 6.58 12.48
CA ASP A 45 -6.90 5.80 13.71
C ASP A 45 -5.64 4.98 14.07
N LEU A 46 -4.99 4.39 13.08
CA LEU A 46 -3.72 3.68 13.28
C LEU A 46 -2.65 4.60 13.86
N PHE A 47 -2.48 5.81 13.31
CA PHE A 47 -1.47 6.74 13.79
C PHE A 47 -1.85 7.37 15.13
N LEU A 48 -3.12 7.58 15.42
CA LEU A 48 -3.58 7.98 16.76
C LEU A 48 -3.23 6.93 17.83
N ARG A 49 -3.47 5.66 17.53
CA ARG A 49 -3.07 4.55 18.41
C ARG A 49 -1.54 4.48 18.63
N LYS A 50 -0.76 4.84 17.62
CA LYS A 50 0.71 4.96 17.72
C LYS A 50 1.16 6.19 18.51
N GLY A 51 0.27 7.12 18.83
CA GLY A 51 0.54 8.32 19.63
C GLY A 51 0.85 9.57 18.79
N ALA A 52 0.46 9.60 17.52
CA ALA A 52 0.43 10.84 16.75
C ALA A 52 -0.62 11.79 17.35
N LYS A 53 -0.38 13.09 17.21
CA LYS A 53 -1.32 14.11 17.73
C LYS A 53 -2.45 14.31 16.74
N GLU A 54 -3.68 14.24 17.22
CA GLU A 54 -4.88 14.35 16.39
C GLU A 54 -4.93 15.66 15.60
N GLU A 55 -4.61 16.78 16.24
CA GLU A 55 -4.58 18.09 15.62
C GLU A 55 -3.60 18.20 14.43
N LYS A 56 -2.66 17.29 14.32
CA LYS A 56 -1.67 17.26 13.21
C LYS A 56 -2.07 16.35 12.05
N ILE A 57 -3.14 15.57 12.16
CA ILE A 57 -3.51 14.59 11.14
C ILE A 57 -4.64 15.13 10.28
N VAL A 58 -4.46 15.10 8.95
CA VAL A 58 -5.51 15.43 7.97
C VAL A 58 -5.66 14.27 6.99
N VAL A 59 -6.89 13.82 6.79
CA VAL A 59 -7.20 12.77 5.81
C VAL A 59 -7.33 13.39 4.42
N THR A 60 -6.31 13.20 3.60
CA THR A 60 -6.26 13.73 2.24
C THR A 60 -6.42 12.65 1.17
N GLY A 61 -6.16 11.40 1.50
CA GLY A 61 -5.82 10.38 0.53
C GLY A 61 -4.34 10.45 0.14
N ILE A 62 -3.91 9.54 -0.71
CA ILE A 62 -2.55 9.52 -1.30
C ILE A 62 -2.63 9.32 -2.81
N PRO A 63 -1.88 10.09 -3.61
CA PRO A 63 -2.03 10.12 -5.08
C PRO A 63 -1.83 8.77 -5.76
N ASN A 64 -1.00 7.88 -5.20
CA ASN A 64 -0.69 6.58 -5.81
C ASN A 64 -1.86 5.58 -5.76
N PHE A 65 -2.85 5.79 -4.89
CA PHE A 65 -3.90 4.81 -4.63
C PHE A 65 -5.31 5.41 -4.63
N ASP A 66 -5.49 6.67 -4.97
CA ASP A 66 -6.74 7.41 -4.83
C ASP A 66 -7.67 7.35 -6.06
N ASN A 67 -7.24 6.69 -7.14
CA ASN A 67 -8.00 6.53 -8.39
C ASN A 67 -7.69 5.19 -9.08
N ALA A 68 -7.99 4.08 -8.42
CA ALA A 68 -7.74 2.75 -8.99
C ALA A 68 -8.53 2.51 -10.29
N LYS A 69 -9.73 3.10 -10.44
CA LYS A 69 -10.57 2.93 -11.62
C LYS A 69 -9.93 3.44 -12.92
N GLN A 70 -8.98 4.36 -12.86
CA GLN A 70 -8.26 4.85 -14.04
C GLN A 70 -7.53 3.72 -14.78
N TYR A 71 -7.14 2.66 -14.08
CA TYR A 71 -6.39 1.53 -14.64
C TYR A 71 -7.26 0.52 -15.40
N LEU A 72 -8.60 0.64 -15.34
CA LEU A 72 -9.52 -0.21 -16.11
C LEU A 72 -9.42 0.01 -17.63
N LYS A 73 -9.05 1.22 -18.04
CA LYS A 73 -8.79 1.54 -19.45
C LYS A 73 -7.30 1.34 -19.73
N ASN A 74 -6.95 0.17 -20.27
CA ASN A 74 -5.59 -0.19 -20.59
C ASN A 74 -5.54 -1.18 -21.77
N ASP A 75 -4.37 -1.37 -22.34
CA ASP A 75 -4.07 -2.21 -23.51
C ASP A 75 -3.34 -3.50 -23.15
N PHE A 76 -3.25 -3.88 -21.87
CA PHE A 76 -2.61 -5.12 -21.47
C PHE A 76 -3.38 -6.32 -22.05
N PRO A 77 -2.72 -7.22 -22.82
CA PRO A 77 -3.41 -8.18 -23.68
C PRO A 77 -4.05 -9.36 -22.94
N HIS A 78 -3.64 -9.63 -21.71
CA HIS A 78 -4.18 -10.74 -20.92
C HIS A 78 -5.31 -10.30 -20.01
N LYS A 79 -6.32 -11.18 -19.84
CA LYS A 79 -7.48 -10.96 -18.95
C LYS A 79 -7.84 -12.26 -18.24
N ASN A 80 -8.54 -12.16 -17.11
CA ASN A 80 -9.10 -13.30 -16.37
C ASN A 80 -8.06 -14.34 -15.95
N TYR A 81 -7.01 -13.90 -15.28
CA TYR A 81 -5.89 -14.70 -14.84
C TYR A 81 -5.59 -14.48 -13.35
N VAL A 82 -4.73 -15.31 -12.81
CA VAL A 82 -4.15 -15.13 -11.47
C VAL A 82 -2.83 -14.40 -11.58
N LEU A 83 -2.75 -13.21 -10.98
CA LEU A 83 -1.55 -12.38 -10.94
C LEU A 83 -0.77 -12.60 -9.66
N VAL A 84 0.52 -12.90 -9.77
CA VAL A 84 1.45 -12.91 -8.65
C VAL A 84 2.36 -11.70 -8.75
N ALA A 85 2.19 -10.74 -7.86
CA ALA A 85 3.11 -9.62 -7.69
C ALA A 85 4.19 -10.01 -6.68
N THR A 86 5.41 -10.24 -7.17
CA THR A 86 6.54 -10.63 -6.33
C THR A 86 7.13 -9.44 -5.57
N SER A 87 8.00 -9.70 -4.61
CA SER A 87 8.69 -8.70 -3.81
C SER A 87 10.21 -8.92 -3.84
N ASP A 88 10.96 -7.89 -3.51
CA ASP A 88 12.41 -7.91 -3.36
C ASP A 88 12.88 -8.42 -1.98
N THR A 89 12.08 -9.23 -1.33
CA THR A 89 12.32 -9.69 0.05
C THR A 89 13.71 -10.33 0.20
N ARG A 90 14.13 -11.12 -0.79
CA ARG A 90 15.45 -11.79 -0.76
C ARG A 90 16.61 -10.84 -1.06
N GLU A 91 16.40 -9.85 -1.88
CA GLU A 91 17.37 -8.79 -2.20
C GLU A 91 17.60 -7.85 -1.02
N THR A 92 16.63 -7.78 -0.09
CA THR A 92 16.72 -7.02 1.18
C THR A 92 17.14 -7.89 2.37
N LEU A 93 17.77 -9.05 2.11
CA LEU A 93 18.29 -9.99 3.12
C LEU A 93 17.24 -10.58 4.06
N LYS A 94 15.97 -10.57 3.67
CA LYS A 94 14.89 -11.23 4.41
C LYS A 94 14.68 -12.65 3.89
N TYR A 95 14.34 -13.55 4.81
CA TYR A 95 14.07 -14.94 4.43
C TYR A 95 12.75 -15.07 3.66
N GLU A 96 12.80 -15.75 2.52
CA GLU A 96 11.63 -16.18 1.78
C GLU A 96 11.80 -17.60 1.24
N ASN A 97 10.88 -18.51 1.56
CA ASN A 97 10.81 -19.81 0.92
C ASN A 97 10.09 -19.69 -0.43
N ARG A 98 10.82 -19.31 -1.47
CA ARG A 98 10.28 -19.07 -2.81
C ARG A 98 9.62 -20.32 -3.41
N LYS A 99 10.18 -21.50 -3.22
CA LYS A 99 9.60 -22.76 -3.69
C LYS A 99 8.20 -22.99 -3.09
N LYS A 100 8.05 -22.80 -1.77
CA LYS A 100 6.77 -22.93 -1.10
C LYS A 100 5.78 -21.90 -1.64
N PHE A 101 6.19 -20.65 -1.74
CA PHE A 101 5.36 -19.57 -2.25
C PHE A 101 4.86 -19.83 -3.68
N ILE A 102 5.72 -20.24 -4.62
CA ILE A 102 5.30 -20.52 -5.99
C ILE A 102 4.29 -21.68 -6.03
N ARG A 103 4.48 -22.70 -5.22
CA ARG A 103 3.53 -23.83 -5.14
C ARG A 103 2.17 -23.40 -4.60
N GLU A 104 2.14 -22.59 -3.55
CA GLU A 104 0.90 -22.00 -3.04
C GLU A 104 0.18 -21.16 -4.12
N CYS A 105 0.93 -20.40 -4.93
CA CYS A 105 0.35 -19.67 -6.06
C CYS A 105 -0.26 -20.60 -7.11
N VAL A 106 0.37 -21.73 -7.42
CA VAL A 106 -0.16 -22.74 -8.35
C VAL A 106 -1.45 -23.37 -7.80
N GLU A 107 -1.49 -23.69 -6.51
CA GLU A 107 -2.68 -24.22 -5.83
C GLU A 107 -3.85 -23.23 -5.89
N ILE A 108 -3.61 -21.94 -5.57
CA ILE A 108 -4.61 -20.88 -5.66
C ILE A 108 -5.08 -20.68 -7.11
N ALA A 109 -4.16 -20.78 -8.07
CA ALA A 109 -4.50 -20.63 -9.48
C ALA A 109 -5.47 -21.72 -9.95
N ASN A 110 -5.38 -22.93 -9.43
CA ASN A 110 -6.30 -24.04 -9.70
C ASN A 110 -6.60 -24.23 -11.20
N GLY A 111 -5.54 -24.33 -12.00
CA GLY A 111 -5.61 -24.50 -13.45
C GLY A 111 -5.85 -23.22 -14.28
N ARG A 112 -6.12 -22.07 -13.64
CA ARG A 112 -6.17 -20.78 -14.35
C ARG A 112 -4.79 -20.36 -14.81
N GLN A 113 -4.75 -19.52 -15.85
CA GLN A 113 -3.47 -18.93 -16.30
C GLN A 113 -2.81 -18.17 -15.15
N LEU A 114 -1.57 -18.54 -14.86
CA LEU A 114 -0.74 -17.89 -13.83
C LEU A 114 0.23 -16.91 -14.49
N ILE A 115 0.28 -15.69 -14.00
CA ILE A 115 1.17 -14.63 -14.48
C ILE A 115 1.95 -14.07 -13.31
N PHE A 116 3.29 -14.05 -13.43
CA PHE A 116 4.18 -13.42 -12.48
C PHE A 116 4.63 -12.07 -12.99
N LYS A 117 4.49 -11.04 -12.16
CA LYS A 117 5.12 -9.73 -12.34
C LYS A 117 6.24 -9.61 -11.33
N LEU A 118 7.47 -9.64 -11.84
CA LEU A 118 8.65 -9.53 -10.99
C LEU A 118 8.83 -8.11 -10.46
N HIS A 119 9.31 -8.01 -9.21
CA HIS A 119 9.69 -6.74 -8.64
C HIS A 119 10.92 -6.17 -9.37
N PRO A 120 11.04 -4.85 -9.59
CA PRO A 120 12.16 -4.26 -10.33
C PRO A 120 13.54 -4.59 -9.75
N ASN A 121 13.64 -4.79 -8.44
CA ASN A 121 14.89 -5.08 -7.75
C ASN A 121 15.23 -6.58 -7.70
N GLU A 122 14.32 -7.48 -8.15
CA GLU A 122 14.60 -8.91 -8.12
C GLU A 122 15.66 -9.32 -9.15
N ASN A 123 16.45 -10.35 -8.80
CA ASN A 123 17.29 -11.03 -9.76
C ASN A 123 16.40 -11.80 -10.75
N ILE A 124 16.24 -11.26 -11.96
CA ILE A 124 15.32 -11.74 -13.00
C ILE A 124 15.66 -13.17 -13.41
N GLU A 125 16.95 -13.46 -13.61
CA GLU A 125 17.40 -14.79 -14.07
C GLU A 125 17.05 -15.88 -13.05
N ARG A 126 17.42 -15.68 -11.80
CA ARG A 126 17.08 -16.59 -10.69
C ARG A 126 15.57 -16.75 -10.53
N ALA A 127 14.81 -15.67 -10.54
CA ALA A 127 13.36 -15.70 -10.37
C ALA A 127 12.70 -16.47 -11.52
N THR A 128 13.15 -16.25 -12.76
CA THR A 128 12.64 -16.94 -13.95
C THR A 128 12.91 -18.44 -13.89
N GLN A 129 14.14 -18.86 -13.51
CA GLN A 129 14.48 -20.27 -13.36
C GLN A 129 13.59 -20.98 -12.32
N GLU A 130 13.38 -20.34 -11.17
CA GLU A 130 12.53 -20.88 -10.09
C GLU A 130 11.06 -20.98 -10.52
N ILE A 131 10.52 -19.96 -11.18
CA ILE A 131 9.14 -19.97 -11.68
C ILE A 131 8.96 -21.07 -12.72
N ASN A 132 9.83 -21.16 -13.71
CA ASN A 132 9.75 -22.20 -14.74
C ASN A 132 9.84 -23.62 -14.14
N LYS A 133 10.62 -23.79 -13.07
CA LYS A 133 10.75 -25.07 -12.36
C LYS A 133 9.51 -25.47 -11.55
N TYR A 134 8.84 -24.53 -10.89
CA TYR A 134 7.79 -24.84 -9.93
C TYR A 134 6.38 -24.43 -10.39
N ALA A 135 6.27 -23.64 -11.44
CA ALA A 135 5.03 -23.24 -12.11
C ALA A 135 5.21 -23.27 -13.64
N PRO A 136 5.45 -24.46 -14.23
CA PRO A 136 5.66 -24.57 -15.67
C PRO A 136 4.44 -24.05 -16.44
N GLY A 137 4.67 -23.24 -17.49
CA GLY A 137 3.61 -22.62 -18.27
C GLY A 137 3.12 -21.28 -17.73
N ALA A 138 3.61 -20.81 -16.58
CA ALA A 138 3.33 -19.46 -16.10
C ALA A 138 4.03 -18.41 -17.00
N LEU A 139 3.35 -17.28 -17.23
CA LEU A 139 3.94 -16.14 -17.92
C LEU A 139 4.71 -15.26 -16.93
N ILE A 140 5.79 -14.63 -17.39
CA ILE A 140 6.67 -13.81 -16.56
C ILE A 140 6.86 -12.45 -17.22
N PHE A 141 6.57 -11.38 -16.46
CA PHE A 141 6.71 -9.99 -16.90
C PHE A 141 7.65 -9.22 -15.96
N THR A 142 8.45 -8.32 -16.55
CA THR A 142 9.39 -7.45 -15.81
C THR A 142 9.04 -5.97 -15.96
N ASN A 143 8.81 -5.48 -17.17
CA ASN A 143 8.67 -4.06 -17.52
C ASN A 143 7.25 -3.67 -17.94
N VAL A 144 6.24 -4.17 -17.22
CA VAL A 144 4.83 -3.83 -17.47
C VAL A 144 4.28 -3.09 -16.26
N ASN A 145 3.36 -2.15 -16.50
CA ASN A 145 2.68 -1.45 -15.42
C ASN A 145 1.83 -2.44 -14.61
N ILE A 146 2.20 -2.66 -13.37
CA ILE A 146 1.53 -3.60 -12.44
C ILE A 146 0.04 -3.27 -12.26
N ASN A 147 -0.34 -2.00 -12.29
CA ASN A 147 -1.72 -1.58 -12.08
C ASN A 147 -2.64 -2.00 -13.25
N TYR A 148 -2.13 -2.02 -14.49
CA TYR A 148 -2.85 -2.55 -15.65
C TYR A 148 -3.04 -4.05 -15.53
N MET A 149 -2.02 -4.75 -15.05
CA MET A 149 -2.12 -6.19 -14.79
C MET A 149 -3.14 -6.48 -13.69
N ILE A 150 -3.15 -5.73 -12.60
CA ILE A 150 -4.14 -5.88 -11.52
C ILE A 150 -5.57 -5.59 -12.02
N ALA A 151 -5.74 -4.57 -12.85
CA ALA A 151 -7.05 -4.24 -13.42
C ALA A 151 -7.66 -5.38 -14.25
N ASN A 152 -6.81 -6.19 -14.91
CA ASN A 152 -7.21 -7.27 -15.81
C ASN A 152 -7.22 -8.67 -15.17
N CYS A 153 -6.64 -8.86 -13.97
CA CYS A 153 -6.67 -10.16 -13.28
C CYS A 153 -8.00 -10.40 -12.55
N ASP A 154 -8.28 -11.64 -12.22
CA ASP A 154 -9.38 -12.02 -11.31
C ASP A 154 -8.87 -12.10 -9.87
N VAL A 155 -7.68 -12.66 -9.70
CA VAL A 155 -7.03 -12.87 -8.41
C VAL A 155 -5.67 -12.20 -8.38
N LEU A 156 -5.39 -11.47 -7.30
CA LEU A 156 -4.09 -10.90 -7.00
C LEU A 156 -3.46 -11.64 -5.82
N ILE A 157 -2.27 -12.20 -6.03
CA ILE A 157 -1.45 -12.79 -4.98
C ILE A 157 -0.23 -11.91 -4.76
N THR A 158 -0.03 -11.46 -3.54
CA THR A 158 1.16 -10.71 -3.14
C THR A 158 1.50 -10.97 -1.68
N LYS A 159 2.74 -10.74 -1.25
CA LYS A 159 3.09 -10.86 0.16
C LYS A 159 3.00 -9.52 0.88
N TYR A 160 4.04 -8.71 0.74
CA TYR A 160 4.21 -7.45 1.47
C TYR A 160 4.30 -6.30 0.47
N SER A 161 3.22 -6.05 -0.27
CA SER A 161 3.21 -4.99 -1.28
C SER A 161 1.98 -4.11 -1.17
N SER A 162 2.18 -2.81 -1.26
CA SER A 162 1.10 -1.81 -1.25
C SER A 162 0.18 -1.88 -2.48
N VAL A 163 0.56 -2.60 -3.55
CA VAL A 163 -0.32 -2.84 -4.70
C VAL A 163 -1.60 -3.59 -4.34
N VAL A 164 -1.63 -4.22 -3.17
CA VAL A 164 -2.82 -4.85 -2.59
C VAL A 164 -4.00 -3.89 -2.56
N TYR A 165 -3.77 -2.60 -2.29
CA TYR A 165 -4.83 -1.58 -2.25
C TYR A 165 -5.48 -1.33 -3.61
N ILE A 166 -4.73 -1.45 -4.72
CA ILE A 166 -5.31 -1.37 -6.06
C ILE A 166 -6.22 -2.58 -6.32
N GLY A 167 -5.78 -3.78 -5.94
CA GLY A 167 -6.61 -4.99 -6.05
C GLY A 167 -7.92 -4.87 -5.27
N LEU A 168 -7.84 -4.48 -4.00
CA LEU A 168 -9.01 -4.28 -3.14
C LEU A 168 -9.96 -3.20 -3.67
N ALA A 169 -9.42 -2.05 -4.13
CA ALA A 169 -10.20 -0.94 -4.67
C ALA A 169 -10.93 -1.31 -5.98
N LEU A 170 -10.39 -2.26 -6.75
CA LEU A 170 -11.00 -2.80 -7.97
C LEU A 170 -11.87 -4.04 -7.71
N GLY A 171 -12.09 -4.43 -6.46
CA GLY A 171 -12.92 -5.57 -6.08
C GLY A 171 -12.35 -6.93 -6.49
N LYS A 172 -11.03 -7.05 -6.62
CA LYS A 172 -10.37 -8.32 -6.95
C LYS A 172 -10.34 -9.26 -5.74
N GLU A 173 -10.32 -10.58 -5.99
CA GLU A 173 -9.91 -11.53 -4.97
C GLU A 173 -8.44 -11.31 -4.65
N VAL A 174 -8.10 -11.14 -3.37
CA VAL A 174 -6.74 -10.80 -2.95
C VAL A 174 -6.22 -11.77 -1.91
N HIS A 175 -5.03 -12.30 -2.17
CA HIS A 175 -4.25 -13.10 -1.22
C HIS A 175 -2.98 -12.32 -0.82
N SER A 176 -2.81 -12.10 0.47
CA SER A 176 -1.68 -11.33 1.03
C SER A 176 -1.15 -12.00 2.31
N ALA A 177 0.08 -11.67 2.68
CA ALA A 177 0.60 -12.01 4.01
C ALA A 177 0.03 -11.10 5.11
N PHE A 178 -0.54 -9.95 4.74
CA PHE A 178 -1.29 -9.10 5.64
C PHE A 178 -2.73 -9.61 5.82
N ASP A 179 -3.33 -9.30 6.96
CA ASP A 179 -4.75 -9.52 7.19
C ASP A 179 -5.59 -8.66 6.24
N ILE A 180 -6.46 -9.30 5.45
CA ILE A 180 -7.26 -8.61 4.42
C ILE A 180 -8.30 -7.67 5.04
N ASP A 181 -8.87 -8.01 6.18
CA ASP A 181 -9.87 -7.16 6.82
C ASP A 181 -9.22 -5.93 7.46
N GLU A 182 -8.01 -6.08 8.02
CA GLU A 182 -7.21 -4.93 8.44
C GLU A 182 -6.86 -4.03 7.25
N LEU A 183 -6.44 -4.60 6.12
CA LEU A 183 -6.15 -3.82 4.90
C LEU A 183 -7.37 -3.07 4.38
N LYS A 184 -8.57 -3.67 4.44
CA LYS A 184 -9.82 -2.97 4.08
C LYS A 184 -10.10 -1.78 4.99
N CYS A 185 -9.87 -1.92 6.29
CA CYS A 185 -9.99 -0.80 7.24
C CYS A 185 -8.99 0.33 6.94
N LEU A 186 -7.78 -0.01 6.49
CA LEU A 186 -6.73 0.94 6.14
C LEU A 186 -6.82 1.47 4.70
N MET A 187 -7.75 0.99 3.89
CA MET A 187 -7.79 1.26 2.45
C MET A 187 -7.78 2.76 2.16
N PRO A 188 -6.86 3.23 1.28
CA PRO A 188 -6.82 4.63 0.85
C PRO A 188 -8.13 5.08 0.21
N ILE A 189 -8.55 6.30 0.52
CA ILE A 189 -9.79 6.86 -0.06
C ILE A 189 -9.67 6.94 -1.58
N GLN A 190 -10.77 6.56 -2.27
CA GLN A 190 -10.89 6.66 -3.72
C GLN A 190 -11.60 7.97 -4.05
N ASN A 191 -10.84 9.02 -4.39
CA ASN A 191 -11.35 10.37 -4.64
C ASN A 191 -11.06 10.89 -6.05
N ASN A 192 -10.94 9.96 -7.00
CA ASN A 192 -10.75 10.24 -8.44
C ASN A 192 -9.47 11.04 -8.76
N GLY A 193 -8.40 10.85 -7.97
CA GLY A 193 -7.12 11.52 -8.21
C GLY A 193 -6.98 12.88 -7.53
N ALA A 194 -7.91 13.27 -6.67
CA ALA A 194 -7.90 14.60 -6.05
C ALA A 194 -6.90 14.75 -4.88
N SER A 195 -6.26 13.68 -4.43
CA SER A 195 -5.38 13.74 -3.24
C SER A 195 -4.18 14.68 -3.44
N ALA A 196 -3.56 14.66 -4.61
CA ALA A 196 -2.42 15.54 -4.90
C ALA A 196 -2.81 17.02 -4.80
N GLU A 197 -3.95 17.38 -5.37
CA GLU A 197 -4.45 18.75 -5.33
C GLU A 197 -4.84 19.18 -3.91
N ARG A 198 -5.44 18.29 -3.12
CA ARG A 198 -5.77 18.53 -1.71
C ARG A 198 -4.51 18.82 -0.90
N ILE A 199 -3.49 17.97 -1.02
CA ILE A 199 -2.20 18.15 -0.34
C ILE A 199 -1.54 19.46 -0.75
N ALA A 200 -1.52 19.76 -2.05
CA ALA A 200 -0.94 21.00 -2.58
C ALA A 200 -1.65 22.26 -2.05
N ARG A 201 -3.00 22.25 -2.00
CA ARG A 201 -3.78 23.36 -1.44
C ARG A 201 -3.48 23.59 0.06
N ILE A 202 -3.39 22.51 0.83
CA ILE A 202 -3.02 22.58 2.25
C ILE A 202 -1.63 23.21 2.39
N GLY A 203 -0.64 22.69 1.64
CA GLY A 203 0.72 23.21 1.67
C GLY A 203 0.79 24.69 1.29
N LYS A 204 0.09 25.10 0.23
CA LYS A 204 0.02 26.51 -0.19
C LYS A 204 -0.58 27.40 0.89
N HIS A 205 -1.69 26.96 1.49
CA HIS A 205 -2.36 27.72 2.55
C HIS A 205 -1.49 27.90 3.79
N LEU A 206 -0.74 26.86 4.19
CA LEU A 206 0.24 26.94 5.28
C LEU A 206 1.38 27.93 5.01
N LEU A 207 1.77 28.12 3.74
CA LEU A 207 2.81 29.06 3.35
C LEU A 207 2.30 30.50 3.28
N GLU A 208 1.03 30.70 2.87
CA GLU A 208 0.42 32.01 2.68
C GLU A 208 -0.10 32.63 3.99
N VAL A 209 -0.44 31.81 4.98
CA VAL A 209 -0.98 32.22 6.29
C VAL A 209 -0.08 31.71 7.41
N PRO A 210 1.02 32.38 7.71
CA PRO A 210 2.07 31.88 8.60
C PRO A 210 1.62 31.54 10.03
N ASN A 211 0.51 32.14 10.49
CA ASN A 211 -0.03 31.95 11.84
C ASN A 211 -1.35 31.15 11.87
N ILE A 212 -1.68 30.45 10.76
CA ILE A 212 -2.89 29.64 10.73
C ILE A 212 -2.79 28.51 11.76
N THR A 213 -3.82 28.35 12.54
CA THR A 213 -3.93 27.25 13.48
C THR A 213 -4.34 25.97 12.77
N LEU A 214 -3.95 24.82 13.34
CA LEU A 214 -4.37 23.51 12.81
C LEU A 214 -5.90 23.35 12.86
N ALA A 215 -6.58 23.94 13.83
CA ALA A 215 -8.03 23.95 13.93
C ALA A 215 -8.69 24.68 12.73
N GLU A 216 -8.15 25.82 12.31
CA GLU A 216 -8.63 26.54 11.12
C GLU A 216 -8.39 25.75 9.83
N ILE A 217 -7.27 25.01 9.75
CA ILE A 217 -7.02 24.10 8.63
C ILE A 217 -8.11 23.03 8.59
N HIS A 218 -8.40 22.35 9.68
CA HIS A 218 -9.45 21.33 9.76
C HIS A 218 -10.82 21.93 9.38
N GLU A 219 -11.20 23.09 9.92
CA GLU A 219 -12.46 23.72 9.61
C GLU A 219 -12.63 24.05 8.12
N VAL A 220 -11.58 24.56 7.46
CA VAL A 220 -11.61 24.90 6.03
C VAL A 220 -11.68 23.66 5.16
N TYR A 221 -10.98 22.58 5.54
CA TYR A 221 -10.88 21.38 4.69
C TYR A 221 -12.01 20.39 4.95
N ASP A 222 -12.49 20.22 6.17
CA ASP A 222 -13.62 19.34 6.48
C ASP A 222 -14.94 19.91 5.92
N LYS A 223 -15.19 21.21 6.02
CA LYS A 223 -16.38 21.84 5.42
C LYS A 223 -16.41 21.71 3.89
N LYS A 224 -15.26 21.82 3.21
CA LYS A 224 -15.18 21.63 1.75
C LYS A 224 -15.28 20.18 1.31
N LEU A 225 -14.89 19.22 2.12
CA LEU A 225 -15.08 17.80 1.85
C LEU A 225 -16.57 17.42 1.87
N MET A 226 -17.38 18.04 2.71
CA MET A 226 -18.85 17.83 2.73
C MET A 226 -19.56 18.42 1.50
N LEU A 227 -18.97 19.42 0.85
CA LEU A 227 -19.55 20.06 -0.34
C LEU A 227 -19.18 19.36 -1.66
N LEU A 228 -18.29 18.36 -1.63
CA LEU A 228 -17.83 17.58 -2.79
C LEU A 228 -18.31 16.11 -2.77
N ARG A 229 -19.23 15.77 -1.85
CA ARG A 229 -20.01 14.54 -1.84
C ARG A 229 -21.34 14.79 -2.54
#